data_b885966fbb72fa43593ee8c545677850
#
_entry.id   b885966fbb72fa43593ee8c545677850
#
_cell.length_a   1.000
_cell.length_b   1.000
_cell.length_c   1.000
_cell.angle_alpha   90.00
_cell.angle_beta   90.00
_cell.angle_gamma   90.00
#
_symmetry.space_group_name_H-M   'P 1'
#
loop_
_entity.id
_entity.type
_entity.pdbx_description
1 polymer ?
#
loop_
_entity_poly.entity_id
_entity_poly.type
_entity_poly.pdbx_seq_one_letter_code
_entity_poly.pdbx_strand_id
1 'polypeptide(L)'
;TTFTRGFAAGLGFSNKVQSPTYPILNEYSNSDNFIYHFDLYRLKSVSEFLEIGGIEYLSSTNGICIIEWPELIENFDIKNKFNILFKMNNSMSSRTIEVYK
;
A
#
# COMPACT_ATOMS: atom_id res chain seq x y z
N THR A 1 7.41 -3.15 -0.61
CA THR A 1 7.86 -2.46 0.62
C THR A 1 8.97 -1.45 0.33
N THR A 2 9.86 -1.74 -0.61
CA THR A 2 10.92 -0.78 -1.00
C THR A 2 10.31 0.53 -1.51
N PHE A 3 9.31 0.44 -2.37
CA PHE A 3 8.60 1.63 -2.86
C PHE A 3 7.97 2.39 -1.69
N THR A 4 7.34 1.67 -0.78
CA THR A 4 6.67 2.29 0.38
C THR A 4 7.66 3.03 1.26
N ARG A 5 8.85 2.49 1.45
CA ARG A 5 9.91 3.19 2.21
C ARG A 5 10.28 4.50 1.56
N GLY A 6 10.46 4.51 0.24
CA GLY A 6 10.79 5.75 -0.48
C GLY A 6 9.66 6.76 -0.43
N PHE A 7 8.44 6.31 -0.60
CA PHE A 7 7.26 7.15 -0.52
C PHE A 7 7.15 7.80 0.86
N ALA A 8 7.29 6.99 1.90
CA ALA A 8 7.23 7.48 3.29
C ALA A 8 8.36 8.47 3.58
N ALA A 9 9.56 8.19 3.11
CA ALA A 9 10.69 9.10 3.28
C ALA A 9 10.40 10.47 2.65
N GLY A 10 9.73 10.48 1.49
CA GLY A 10 9.34 11.72 0.83
C GLY A 10 8.33 12.53 1.63
N LEU A 11 7.58 11.90 2.52
CA LEU A 11 6.62 12.57 3.40
C LEU A 11 7.20 12.89 4.78
N GLY A 12 8.49 12.68 4.98
CA GLY A 12 9.14 13.02 6.24
C GLY A 12 9.23 11.89 7.27
N PHE A 13 8.85 10.68 6.89
CA PHE A 13 9.00 9.51 7.77
C PHE A 13 10.43 8.99 7.67
N SER A 14 11.04 8.70 8.82
CA SER A 14 12.39 8.14 8.86
C SER A 14 12.31 6.62 9.08
N ASN A 15 13.12 5.89 8.40
CA ASN A 15 13.57 4.50 8.59
C ASN A 15 12.68 3.50 9.37
N LYS A 16 11.37 3.72 9.49
CA LYS A 16 10.49 2.87 10.30
C LYS A 16 9.58 1.99 9.47
N VAL A 17 9.62 2.13 8.15
CA VAL A 17 8.73 1.37 7.29
C VAL A 17 9.24 -0.05 7.15
N GLN A 18 8.41 -1.01 7.52
CA GLN A 18 8.68 -2.43 7.41
C GLN A 18 7.56 -3.10 6.62
N SER A 19 7.86 -4.23 6.01
CA SER A 19 6.84 -5.03 5.38
C SER A 19 5.85 -5.50 6.43
N PRO A 20 4.54 -5.27 6.26
CA PRO A 20 3.56 -5.84 7.17
C PRO A 20 3.58 -7.36 7.03
N THR A 21 3.77 -8.06 8.14
CA THR A 21 3.72 -9.51 8.11
C THR A 21 2.50 -10.02 8.85
N TYR A 22 2.37 -9.63 10.10
CA TYR A 22 1.23 -9.95 10.95
C TYR A 22 1.28 -8.98 12.12
N PRO A 23 0.29 -8.08 12.24
CA PRO A 23 -0.88 -7.94 11.37
C PRO A 23 -0.54 -7.44 9.96
N ILE A 24 -1.50 -7.56 9.06
CA ILE A 24 -1.40 -7.24 7.65
C ILE A 24 -1.27 -5.74 7.39
N LEU A 25 -1.61 -4.94 8.37
CA LEU A 25 -1.62 -3.49 8.30
C LEU A 25 -0.58 -2.91 9.24
N ASN A 26 0.23 -1.99 8.72
CA ASN A 26 1.05 -1.09 9.53
C ASN A 26 0.56 0.34 9.36
N GLU A 27 0.53 1.08 10.46
CA GLU A 27 0.14 2.48 10.46
C GLU A 27 1.35 3.32 10.86
N TYR A 28 1.60 4.37 10.09
CA TYR A 28 2.66 5.32 10.36
C TYR A 28 2.07 6.71 10.44
N SER A 29 2.55 7.51 11.37
CA SER A 29 2.10 8.89 11.47
C SER A 29 3.25 9.81 11.87
N ASN A 30 3.19 11.04 11.40
CA ASN A 30 3.99 12.14 11.91
C ASN A 30 3.05 13.33 12.12
N SER A 31 3.60 14.53 12.36
CA SER A 31 2.78 15.70 12.67
C SER A 31 1.84 16.09 11.53
N ASP A 32 2.16 15.71 10.28
CA ASP A 32 1.43 16.18 9.10
C ASP A 32 0.71 15.09 8.33
N ASN A 33 1.11 13.83 8.48
CA ASN A 33 0.66 12.76 7.61
C ASN A 33 0.38 11.46 8.33
N PHE A 34 -0.56 10.67 7.79
CA PHE A 34 -0.82 9.28 8.16
C PHE A 34 -0.65 8.41 6.94
N ILE A 35 0.00 7.27 7.11
CA ILE A 35 0.12 6.25 6.07
C ILE A 35 -0.42 4.93 6.62
N TYR A 36 -1.33 4.31 5.87
CA TYR A 36 -1.87 2.99 6.16
C TYR A 36 -1.30 2.04 5.13
N HIS A 37 -0.37 1.18 5.55
CA HIS A 37 0.36 0.30 4.67
C HIS A 37 -0.16 -1.13 4.81
N PHE A 38 -0.86 -1.60 3.79
CA PHE A 38 -1.41 -2.95 3.73
C PHE A 38 -0.55 -3.83 2.86
N ASP A 39 -0.40 -5.09 3.26
CA ASP A 39 0.12 -6.15 2.41
C ASP A 39 -0.91 -7.26 2.40
N LEU A 40 -1.60 -7.44 1.29
CA LEU A 40 -2.71 -8.38 1.17
C LEU A 40 -2.27 -9.76 0.69
N TYR A 41 -0.99 -9.99 0.54
CA TYR A 41 -0.45 -11.24 0.00
C TYR A 41 -0.96 -12.48 0.74
N ARG A 42 -1.11 -12.39 2.06
CA ARG A 42 -1.53 -13.51 2.89
C ARG A 42 -3.04 -13.63 3.08
N LEU A 43 -3.79 -12.64 2.65
CA LEU A 43 -5.24 -12.71 2.76
C LEU A 43 -5.80 -13.68 1.70
N LYS A 44 -6.75 -14.49 2.12
CA LYS A 44 -7.36 -15.51 1.25
C LYS A 44 -8.72 -15.09 0.72
N SER A 45 -9.36 -14.10 1.33
CA SER A 45 -10.69 -13.69 0.93
C SER A 45 -10.92 -12.22 1.23
N VAL A 46 -11.89 -11.66 0.50
CA VAL A 46 -12.35 -10.29 0.74
C VAL A 46 -12.90 -10.15 2.16
N SER A 47 -13.53 -11.20 2.69
CA SER A 47 -14.07 -11.17 4.06
C SER A 47 -12.99 -10.84 5.09
N GLU A 48 -11.80 -11.40 4.94
CA GLU A 48 -10.70 -11.12 5.86
C GLU A 48 -10.31 -9.63 5.80
N PHE A 49 -10.29 -9.04 4.61
CA PHE A 49 -10.00 -7.62 4.45
C PHE A 49 -11.07 -6.76 5.13
N LEU A 50 -12.34 -7.14 4.99
CA LEU A 50 -13.43 -6.42 5.62
C LEU A 50 -13.38 -6.52 7.15
N GLU A 51 -13.00 -7.68 7.67
CA GLU A 51 -12.92 -7.91 9.10
C GLU A 51 -11.89 -7.03 9.79
N ILE A 52 -10.79 -6.73 9.11
CA ILE A 52 -9.76 -5.85 9.69
C ILE A 52 -10.06 -4.37 9.50
N GLY A 53 -11.24 -4.03 8.99
CA GLY A 53 -11.65 -2.64 8.80
C GLY A 53 -11.12 -2.02 7.52
N GLY A 54 -10.82 -2.83 6.51
CA GLY A 54 -10.21 -2.33 5.28
C GLY A 54 -10.99 -1.23 4.59
N ILE A 55 -12.33 -1.32 4.58
CA ILE A 55 -13.16 -0.30 3.94
C ILE A 55 -13.03 1.04 4.64
N GLU A 56 -13.00 1.05 5.96
CA GLU A 56 -12.87 2.27 6.73
C GLU A 56 -11.56 2.98 6.43
N TYR A 57 -10.47 2.23 6.31
CA TYR A 57 -9.18 2.81 5.93
C TYR A 57 -9.19 3.37 4.51
N LEU A 58 -9.77 2.63 3.55
CA LEU A 58 -9.88 3.11 2.17
C LEU A 58 -10.71 4.38 2.05
N SER A 59 -11.69 4.54 2.93
CA SER A 59 -12.59 5.69 2.93
C SER A 59 -12.05 6.87 3.73
N SER A 60 -10.95 6.68 4.45
CA SER A 60 -10.38 7.72 5.30
C SER A 60 -9.85 8.86 4.46
N THR A 61 -10.14 10.09 4.88
CA THR A 61 -9.59 11.30 4.28
C THR A 61 -8.37 11.82 5.02
N ASN A 62 -8.00 11.17 6.12
CA ASN A 62 -6.93 11.63 7.00
C ASN A 62 -5.56 11.08 6.65
N GLY A 63 -5.49 10.17 5.70
CA GLY A 63 -4.23 9.52 5.41
C GLY A 63 -4.17 8.97 4.00
N ILE A 64 -3.05 8.32 3.72
CA ILE A 64 -2.78 7.71 2.42
C ILE A 64 -2.68 6.20 2.63
N CYS A 65 -3.44 5.45 1.85
CA CYS A 65 -3.36 3.99 1.86
C CYS A 65 -2.38 3.54 0.79
N ILE A 66 -1.42 2.71 1.17
CA ILE A 66 -0.53 2.04 0.24
C ILE A 66 -0.81 0.56 0.35
N ILE A 67 -1.17 -0.06 -0.76
CA ILE A 67 -1.63 -1.45 -0.77
C ILE A 67 -0.72 -2.26 -1.68
N GLU A 68 -0.04 -3.24 -1.10
CA GLU A 68 0.76 -4.21 -1.82
C GLU A 68 -0.09 -5.45 -2.06
N TRP A 69 0.06 -6.06 -3.23
CA TRP A 69 -0.72 -7.22 -3.66
C TRP A 69 -2.24 -6.93 -3.67
N PRO A 70 -2.67 -5.94 -4.47
CA PRO A 70 -4.05 -5.44 -4.40
C PRO A 70 -5.09 -6.27 -5.11
N GLU A 71 -4.72 -7.38 -5.73
CA GLU A 71 -5.61 -8.18 -6.58
C GLU A 71 -6.90 -8.58 -5.87
N LEU A 72 -6.81 -8.82 -4.57
CA LEU A 72 -7.97 -9.23 -3.78
C LEU A 72 -9.09 -8.20 -3.78
N ILE A 73 -8.74 -6.93 -3.90
CA ILE A 73 -9.70 -5.83 -3.86
C ILE A 73 -9.77 -5.05 -5.17
N GLU A 74 -9.31 -5.64 -6.26
CA GLU A 74 -9.27 -4.93 -7.55
C GLU A 74 -10.65 -4.52 -8.06
N ASN A 75 -11.70 -5.24 -7.67
CA ASN A 75 -13.07 -4.93 -8.07
C ASN A 75 -13.75 -3.88 -7.20
N PHE A 76 -13.08 -3.40 -6.16
CA PHE A 76 -13.63 -2.34 -5.34
C PHE A 76 -13.57 -1.02 -6.11
N ASP A 77 -14.65 -0.26 -6.04
CA ASP A 77 -14.69 1.09 -6.61
C ASP A 77 -14.01 2.06 -5.65
N ILE A 78 -12.72 2.27 -5.86
CA ILE A 78 -11.90 3.14 -5.03
C ILE A 78 -11.62 4.42 -5.81
N LYS A 79 -12.02 5.55 -5.24
CA LYS A 79 -11.80 6.86 -5.86
C LYS A 79 -10.41 7.38 -5.50
N ASN A 80 -9.87 8.23 -6.38
CA ASN A 80 -8.60 8.91 -6.15
C ASN A 80 -7.45 7.95 -5.88
N LYS A 81 -7.35 6.91 -6.70
CA LYS A 81 -6.26 5.94 -6.57
C LYS A 81 -5.30 6.05 -7.75
N PHE A 82 -4.07 5.68 -7.48
CA PHE A 82 -3.07 5.44 -8.52
C PHE A 82 -2.70 3.97 -8.49
N ASN A 83 -2.53 3.40 -9.67
CA ASN A 83 -2.00 2.05 -9.80
C ASN A 83 -0.54 2.15 -10.15
N ILE A 84 0.29 1.38 -9.47
CA ILE A 84 1.72 1.38 -9.70
C ILE A 84 2.13 -0.04 -10.04
N LEU A 85 2.64 -0.22 -11.25
CA LEU A 85 3.03 -1.53 -11.75
C LEU A 85 4.53 -1.59 -11.89
N PHE A 86 5.13 -2.63 -11.33
CA PHE A 86 6.55 -2.90 -11.42
C PHE A 86 6.79 -4.01 -12.42
N LYS A 87 7.69 -3.76 -13.38
CA LYS A 87 8.06 -4.76 -14.38
C LYS A 87 9.56 -4.98 -14.32
N MET A 88 9.96 -6.26 -14.37
CA MET A 88 11.37 -6.61 -14.50
C MET A 88 11.76 -6.51 -15.97
N ASN A 89 12.85 -5.81 -16.25
CA ASN A 89 13.37 -5.68 -17.60
C ASN A 89 14.21 -6.92 -17.99
N ASN A 90 14.44 -7.08 -19.29
CA ASN A 90 15.15 -8.25 -19.83
C ASN A 90 16.56 -8.42 -19.24
N SER A 91 17.20 -7.32 -18.90
CA SER A 91 18.56 -7.37 -18.32
C SER A 91 18.56 -7.84 -16.86
N MET A 92 17.41 -7.92 -16.21
CA MET A 92 17.23 -8.24 -14.80
C MET A 92 17.97 -7.30 -13.85
N SER A 93 18.66 -6.29 -14.36
CA SER A 93 19.38 -5.29 -13.56
C SER A 93 18.60 -4.01 -13.37
N SER A 94 17.41 -3.89 -13.99
CA SER A 94 16.58 -2.71 -13.88
C SER A 94 15.11 -3.08 -13.80
N ARG A 95 14.29 -2.11 -13.41
CA ARG A 95 12.83 -2.25 -13.31
C ARG A 95 12.19 -1.09 -14.05
N THR A 96 11.05 -1.36 -14.66
CA THR A 96 10.19 -0.31 -15.17
C THR A 96 9.03 -0.13 -14.22
N ILE A 97 8.73 1.12 -13.88
CA ILE A 97 7.61 1.46 -13.00
C ILE A 97 6.60 2.25 -13.83
N GLU A 98 5.38 1.74 -13.92
CA GLU A 98 4.29 2.42 -14.60
C GLU A 98 3.32 2.94 -13.55
N VAL A 99 2.93 4.23 -13.68
CA VAL A 99 1.96 4.85 -12.77
C VAL A 99 0.77 5.30 -13.62
N TYR A 100 -0.43 4.88 -13.25
CA TYR A 100 -1.64 5.25 -13.97
C TYR A 100 -2.83 5.28 -13.01
N LYS A 101 -3.86 5.99 -13.42
CA LYS A 101 -5.13 6.06 -12.66
C LYS A 101 -6.08 4.94 -13.01
#